data_2b1efea4516d9360053247c4f33da7f5
#
_entry.id   2b1efea4516d9360053247c4f33da7f5
#
_cell.length_a   1.000
_cell.length_b   1.000
_cell.length_c   1.000
_cell.angle_alpha   90.00
_cell.angle_beta   90.00
_cell.angle_gamma   90.00
#
_symmetry.space_group_name_H-M   'P 1'
#
loop_
_entity.id
_entity.type
_entity.pdbx_description
1 polymer ?
#
loop_
_entity_poly.entity_id
_entity_poly.type
_entity_poly.pdbx_seq_one_letter_code
_entity_poly.pdbx_strand_id
1 'polypeptide(L)'
;MSRLNSVKSSVAPAQNGPLLKLTLAGIGTSFLFILFFWYNGTFERTWNSFALFFSKKTSSYGLTLKNTLIKGRSKTTLKEIFDTLKIAPNDPLVNLDLDSAYTDLKQLPWIKDVVIERRWPDTLYITLTERKPLALWQHNQKIHLIDQHGAEIPVPAIETHGNLPLVIGEGAPQFTQQLLEALNQTPLLKKLVTAAIRVGNRRWNLKLQNNLTILLPEDNLTQSLASLERLEKEMHIFERAKTTIDLRVPKKMVLI
;
A
#
# COMPACT_ATOMS: atom_id res chain seq x y z
N MET A 1 17.23 -22.54 -89.06
CA MET A 1 16.83 -23.89 -88.65
C MET A 1 17.58 -24.21 -87.38
N SER A 2 16.96 -24.10 -86.21
CA SER A 2 17.50 -24.66 -85.00
C SER A 2 16.32 -24.90 -84.06
N ARG A 3 16.11 -26.15 -83.66
CA ARG A 3 14.98 -26.65 -82.87
C ARG A 3 15.30 -26.41 -81.40
N LEU A 4 14.43 -25.68 -80.69
CA LEU A 4 14.42 -25.57 -79.26
C LEU A 4 13.77 -26.82 -78.65
N ASN A 5 14.52 -27.66 -77.97
CA ASN A 5 14.06 -28.78 -77.15
C ASN A 5 13.59 -28.20 -75.77
N SER A 6 12.30 -28.32 -75.52
CA SER A 6 11.73 -28.03 -74.17
C SER A 6 11.98 -29.22 -73.26
N VAL A 7 12.76 -29.04 -72.23
CA VAL A 7 12.92 -29.97 -71.10
C VAL A 7 11.77 -29.83 -70.16
N LYS A 8 10.84 -30.78 -70.12
CA LYS A 8 9.80 -30.90 -69.07
C LYS A 8 10.46 -31.52 -67.83
N SER A 9 10.67 -30.70 -66.77
CA SER A 9 11.03 -31.21 -65.46
C SER A 9 9.77 -31.77 -64.79
N SER A 10 9.69 -33.10 -64.69
CA SER A 10 8.68 -33.77 -63.86
C SER A 10 9.10 -33.69 -62.38
N VAL A 11 8.45 -32.82 -61.61
CA VAL A 11 8.56 -32.82 -60.13
C VAL A 11 7.74 -33.99 -59.63
N ALA A 12 8.38 -35.03 -59.12
CA ALA A 12 7.72 -36.14 -58.43
C ALA A 12 7.11 -35.65 -57.09
N PRO A 13 5.90 -36.06 -56.72
CA PRO A 13 5.32 -35.70 -55.42
C PRO A 13 6.15 -36.37 -54.34
N ALA A 14 6.56 -35.55 -53.32
CA ALA A 14 7.25 -36.04 -52.14
C ALA A 14 6.37 -37.07 -51.41
N GLN A 15 6.75 -38.32 -51.44
CA GLN A 15 6.15 -39.37 -50.63
C GLN A 15 6.47 -39.11 -49.19
N ASN A 16 5.43 -38.66 -48.41
CA ASN A 16 5.51 -38.56 -46.98
C ASN A 16 5.86 -39.94 -46.42
N GLY A 17 7.13 -40.13 -46.06
CA GLY A 17 7.65 -41.42 -45.63
C GLY A 17 6.99 -41.94 -44.34
N PRO A 18 7.10 -43.26 -44.09
CA PRO A 18 6.47 -43.89 -42.92
C PRO A 18 6.84 -43.22 -41.57
N LEU A 19 7.99 -42.58 -41.49
CA LEU A 19 8.45 -41.81 -40.32
C LEU A 19 7.54 -40.62 -39.98
N LEU A 20 7.04 -39.89 -40.98
CA LEU A 20 6.13 -38.74 -40.74
C LEU A 20 4.76 -39.20 -40.23
N LYS A 21 4.29 -40.38 -40.68
CA LYS A 21 3.02 -40.96 -40.18
C LYS A 21 3.17 -41.46 -38.75
N LEU A 22 4.32 -42.02 -38.38
CA LEU A 22 4.64 -42.47 -37.02
C LEU A 22 4.75 -41.30 -36.05
N THR A 23 5.35 -40.18 -36.43
CA THR A 23 5.47 -39.00 -35.61
C THR A 23 4.12 -38.33 -35.39
N LEU A 24 3.28 -38.22 -36.44
CA LEU A 24 1.91 -37.70 -36.31
C LEU A 24 1.02 -38.59 -35.46
N ALA A 25 1.13 -39.91 -35.54
CA ALA A 25 0.43 -40.85 -34.69
C ALA A 25 0.85 -40.73 -33.21
N GLY A 26 2.17 -40.57 -32.95
CA GLY A 26 2.71 -40.33 -31.61
C GLY A 26 2.21 -39.01 -30.94
N ILE A 27 2.15 -37.93 -31.72
CA ILE A 27 1.61 -36.65 -31.28
C ILE A 27 0.13 -36.76 -31.00
N GLY A 28 -0.63 -37.43 -31.88
CA GLY A 28 -2.07 -37.64 -31.71
C GLY A 28 -2.41 -38.46 -30.44
N THR A 29 -1.69 -39.54 -30.18
CA THR A 29 -1.88 -40.36 -28.98
C THR A 29 -1.49 -39.62 -27.71
N SER A 30 -0.43 -38.82 -27.71
CA SER A 30 -0.05 -37.97 -26.56
C SER A 30 -1.11 -36.92 -26.28
N PHE A 31 -1.69 -36.30 -27.31
CA PHE A 31 -2.77 -35.32 -27.15
C PHE A 31 -4.05 -35.93 -26.59
N LEU A 32 -4.44 -37.12 -27.07
CA LEU A 32 -5.59 -37.85 -26.51
C LEU A 32 -5.35 -38.27 -25.08
N PHE A 33 -4.11 -38.63 -24.71
CA PHE A 33 -3.74 -38.96 -23.31
C PHE A 33 -3.89 -37.74 -22.41
N ILE A 34 -3.43 -36.56 -22.86
CA ILE A 34 -3.58 -35.30 -22.13
C ILE A 34 -5.08 -34.93 -21.95
N LEU A 35 -5.87 -35.05 -23.02
CA LEU A 35 -7.32 -34.80 -22.96
C LEU A 35 -8.04 -35.76 -22.03
N PHE A 36 -7.67 -37.06 -22.03
CA PHE A 36 -8.22 -38.06 -21.14
C PHE A 36 -7.96 -37.75 -19.67
N PHE A 37 -6.73 -37.35 -19.34
CA PHE A 37 -6.38 -36.93 -17.98
C PHE A 37 -7.06 -35.65 -17.55
N TRP A 38 -7.26 -34.71 -18.48
CA TRP A 38 -7.97 -33.44 -18.23
C TRP A 38 -9.47 -33.66 -17.98
N TYR A 39 -10.09 -34.51 -18.79
CA TYR A 39 -11.51 -34.85 -18.70
C TYR A 39 -11.86 -35.62 -17.41
N ASN A 40 -10.99 -36.49 -16.94
CA ASN A 40 -11.23 -37.29 -15.72
C ASN A 40 -10.88 -36.56 -14.41
N GLY A 41 -10.46 -35.28 -14.43
CA GLY A 41 -10.09 -34.52 -13.23
C GLY A 41 -8.90 -35.09 -12.46
N THR A 42 -8.22 -36.10 -12.99
CA THR A 42 -7.06 -36.74 -12.37
C THR A 42 -5.80 -35.89 -12.50
N PHE A 43 -5.82 -34.88 -13.37
CA PHE A 43 -4.70 -33.95 -13.58
C PHE A 43 -4.39 -33.17 -12.29
N GLU A 44 -5.40 -32.65 -11.60
CA GLU A 44 -5.19 -31.94 -10.34
C GLU A 44 -4.65 -32.86 -9.23
N ARG A 45 -5.14 -34.10 -9.13
CA ARG A 45 -4.65 -35.07 -8.15
C ARG A 45 -3.19 -35.47 -8.42
N THR A 46 -2.85 -35.73 -9.67
CA THR A 46 -1.46 -36.10 -10.05
C THR A 46 -0.51 -34.90 -9.94
N TRP A 47 -0.98 -33.68 -10.28
CA TRP A 47 -0.21 -32.45 -10.12
C TRP A 47 0.09 -32.16 -8.65
N ASN A 48 -0.91 -32.27 -7.79
CA ASN A 48 -0.73 -32.08 -6.34
C ASN A 48 0.20 -33.16 -5.73
N SER A 49 0.10 -34.39 -6.18
CA SER A 49 1.00 -35.47 -5.73
C SER A 49 2.44 -35.26 -6.23
N PHE A 50 2.60 -34.74 -7.45
CA PHE A 50 3.89 -34.38 -8.03
C PHE A 50 4.51 -33.20 -7.33
N ALA A 51 3.72 -32.15 -7.03
CA ALA A 51 4.15 -31.00 -6.25
C ALA A 51 4.57 -31.38 -4.83
N LEU A 52 3.83 -32.28 -4.18
CA LEU A 52 4.19 -32.81 -2.85
C LEU A 52 5.44 -33.69 -2.87
N PHE A 53 5.66 -34.46 -3.93
CA PHE A 53 6.88 -35.26 -4.11
C PHE A 53 8.11 -34.38 -4.33
N PHE A 54 7.97 -33.34 -5.15
CA PHE A 54 9.04 -32.36 -5.35
C PHE A 54 9.32 -31.55 -4.08
N SER A 55 8.30 -31.15 -3.31
CA SER A 55 8.47 -30.40 -2.06
C SER A 55 9.23 -31.22 -1.02
N LYS A 56 8.95 -32.54 -0.88
CA LYS A 56 9.71 -33.44 0.00
C LYS A 56 11.18 -33.60 -0.45
N LYS A 57 11.42 -33.60 -1.74
CA LYS A 57 12.77 -33.77 -2.28
C LYS A 57 13.58 -32.47 -2.19
N THR A 58 12.96 -31.30 -2.31
CA THR A 58 13.61 -30.00 -2.16
C THR A 58 14.05 -29.75 -0.70
N SER A 59 13.36 -30.28 0.29
CA SER A 59 13.84 -30.25 1.70
C SER A 59 15.18 -31.00 1.88
N SER A 60 15.44 -32.03 1.10
CA SER A 60 16.73 -32.75 1.10
C SER A 60 17.89 -31.96 0.48
N TYR A 61 17.61 -30.95 -0.35
CA TYR A 61 18.63 -30.10 -0.95
C TYR A 61 18.92 -28.83 -0.14
N GLY A 62 18.41 -28.70 1.09
CA GLY A 62 18.69 -27.56 1.97
C GLY A 62 17.92 -26.27 1.61
N LEU A 63 16.90 -26.35 0.74
CA LEU A 63 16.06 -25.21 0.33
C LEU A 63 14.92 -24.96 1.33
N THR A 64 15.20 -25.09 2.62
CA THR A 64 14.24 -24.84 3.71
C THR A 64 14.54 -23.53 4.41
N LEU A 65 13.50 -22.86 4.89
CA LEU A 65 13.61 -21.59 5.61
C LEU A 65 14.38 -21.79 6.93
N LYS A 66 15.60 -21.30 7.01
CA LYS A 66 16.40 -21.26 8.24
C LYS A 66 16.46 -19.87 8.83
N ASN A 67 16.54 -18.86 7.97
CA ASN A 67 16.73 -17.48 8.37
C ASN A 67 15.60 -16.60 7.83
N THR A 68 15.04 -15.73 8.68
CA THR A 68 14.14 -14.66 8.27
C THR A 68 14.71 -13.33 8.74
N LEU A 69 15.09 -12.49 7.79
CA LEU A 69 15.63 -11.16 8.05
C LEU A 69 14.55 -10.12 7.79
N ILE A 70 14.11 -9.43 8.84
CA ILE A 70 13.05 -8.43 8.77
C ILE A 70 13.63 -7.05 9.09
N LYS A 71 13.46 -6.09 8.17
CA LYS A 71 13.89 -4.69 8.33
C LYS A 71 12.69 -3.74 8.30
N GLY A 72 12.88 -2.55 8.87
CA GLY A 72 11.88 -1.45 8.81
C GLY A 72 10.72 -1.59 9.80
N ARG A 73 10.74 -2.60 10.67
CA ARG A 73 9.73 -2.84 11.69
C ARG A 73 9.94 -1.91 12.90
N SER A 74 8.87 -1.30 13.38
CA SER A 74 8.82 -0.50 14.60
C SER A 74 7.58 -0.81 15.45
N LYS A 75 6.41 -0.78 14.87
CA LYS A 75 5.10 -1.01 15.53
C LYS A 75 4.61 -2.45 15.36
N THR A 76 4.83 -3.04 14.20
CA THR A 76 4.42 -4.40 13.90
C THR A 76 5.28 -5.41 14.67
N THR A 77 4.66 -6.36 15.34
CA THR A 77 5.38 -7.39 16.10
C THR A 77 5.85 -8.53 15.19
N LEU A 78 6.92 -9.23 15.58
CA LEU A 78 7.38 -10.42 14.85
C LEU A 78 6.27 -11.49 14.80
N LYS A 79 5.53 -11.62 15.90
CA LYS A 79 4.44 -12.59 16.00
C LYS A 79 3.36 -12.33 14.94
N GLU A 80 2.90 -11.09 14.80
CA GLU A 80 1.91 -10.72 13.77
C GLU A 80 2.41 -11.05 12.36
N ILE A 81 3.68 -10.79 12.06
CA ILE A 81 4.27 -11.09 10.76
C ILE A 81 4.27 -12.60 10.49
N PHE A 82 4.76 -13.41 11.43
CA PHE A 82 4.83 -14.86 11.25
C PHE A 82 3.44 -15.51 11.22
N ASP A 83 2.51 -15.06 12.06
CA ASP A 83 1.12 -15.54 12.08
C ASP A 83 0.42 -15.24 10.74
N THR A 84 0.71 -14.06 10.16
CA THR A 84 0.15 -13.63 8.87
C THR A 84 0.74 -14.45 7.71
N LEU A 85 2.04 -14.66 7.70
CA LEU A 85 2.73 -15.42 6.65
C LEU A 85 2.46 -16.93 6.74
N LYS A 86 2.01 -17.43 7.89
CA LYS A 86 1.76 -18.86 8.15
C LYS A 86 2.95 -19.76 7.79
N ILE A 87 4.15 -19.27 8.05
CA ILE A 87 5.41 -19.99 7.79
C ILE A 87 6.05 -20.43 9.10
N ALA A 88 6.66 -21.60 9.07
CA ALA A 88 7.43 -22.16 10.18
C ALA A 88 8.89 -22.37 9.79
N PRO A 89 9.80 -22.45 10.78
CA PRO A 89 11.17 -22.89 10.53
C PRO A 89 11.20 -24.27 9.86
N ASN A 90 12.09 -24.41 8.87
CA ASN A 90 12.25 -25.60 8.03
C ASN A 90 11.15 -25.84 6.97
N ASP A 91 10.19 -24.93 6.81
CA ASP A 91 9.28 -25.00 5.67
C ASP A 91 10.03 -24.85 4.35
N PRO A 92 9.64 -25.55 3.28
CA PRO A 92 10.25 -25.38 1.98
C PRO A 92 10.06 -23.95 1.45
N LEU A 93 11.16 -23.21 1.31
CA LEU A 93 11.13 -21.81 0.87
C LEU A 93 10.55 -21.65 -0.55
N VAL A 94 10.61 -22.70 -1.36
CA VAL A 94 10.07 -22.74 -2.72
C VAL A 94 8.54 -22.69 -2.74
N ASN A 95 7.88 -23.21 -1.69
CA ASN A 95 6.42 -23.29 -1.60
C ASN A 95 5.77 -21.98 -1.11
N LEU A 96 6.55 -21.06 -0.58
CA LEU A 96 6.02 -19.76 -0.15
C LEU A 96 5.58 -18.95 -1.37
N ASP A 97 4.30 -18.68 -1.49
CA ASP A 97 3.78 -17.75 -2.48
C ASP A 97 4.06 -16.31 -2.04
N LEU A 98 4.96 -15.60 -2.77
CA LEU A 98 5.35 -14.23 -2.42
C LEU A 98 4.24 -13.22 -2.68
N ASP A 99 3.37 -13.45 -3.67
CA ASP A 99 2.29 -12.53 -4.01
C ASP A 99 1.19 -12.58 -2.94
N SER A 100 0.84 -13.79 -2.49
CA SER A 100 -0.06 -13.98 -1.35
C SER A 100 0.54 -13.40 -0.07
N ALA A 101 1.81 -13.67 0.21
CA ALA A 101 2.52 -13.13 1.37
C ALA A 101 2.57 -11.59 1.37
N TYR A 102 2.80 -10.98 0.21
CA TYR A 102 2.74 -9.52 0.02
C TYR A 102 1.35 -8.98 0.36
N THR A 103 0.32 -9.60 -0.22
CA THR A 103 -1.07 -9.18 -0.02
C THR A 103 -1.49 -9.31 1.44
N ASP A 104 -1.15 -10.41 2.09
CA ASP A 104 -1.49 -10.67 3.48
C ASP A 104 -0.78 -9.70 4.43
N LEU A 105 0.53 -9.46 4.26
CA LEU A 105 1.27 -8.49 5.06
C LEU A 105 0.76 -7.05 4.88
N LYS A 106 0.31 -6.68 3.68
CA LYS A 106 -0.31 -5.36 3.42
C LYS A 106 -1.62 -5.15 4.16
N GLN A 107 -2.26 -6.20 4.65
CA GLN A 107 -3.47 -6.12 5.49
C GLN A 107 -3.16 -5.72 6.94
N LEU A 108 -1.92 -5.85 7.39
CA LEU A 108 -1.55 -5.45 8.74
C LEU A 108 -1.69 -3.93 8.91
N PRO A 109 -2.30 -3.46 10.01
CA PRO A 109 -2.67 -2.04 10.20
C PRO A 109 -1.53 -1.06 9.97
N TRP A 110 -0.35 -1.40 10.48
CA TRP A 110 0.81 -0.52 10.42
C TRP A 110 1.58 -0.57 9.10
N ILE A 111 1.33 -1.56 8.25
CA ILE A 111 2.11 -1.74 7.03
C ILE A 111 1.58 -0.81 5.93
N LYS A 112 2.47 0.09 5.47
CA LYS A 112 2.24 0.92 4.28
C LYS A 112 2.67 0.17 3.03
N ASP A 113 3.85 -0.45 3.08
CA ASP A 113 4.41 -1.21 1.97
C ASP A 113 5.37 -2.28 2.44
N VAL A 114 5.57 -3.31 1.61
CA VAL A 114 6.42 -4.45 1.92
C VAL A 114 7.17 -4.90 0.67
N VAL A 115 8.42 -5.29 0.85
CA VAL A 115 9.21 -5.99 -0.18
C VAL A 115 9.63 -7.32 0.40
N ILE A 116 9.35 -8.42 -0.32
CA ILE A 116 9.67 -9.77 0.11
C ILE A 116 10.58 -10.40 -0.94
N GLU A 117 11.74 -10.90 -0.49
CA GLU A 117 12.74 -11.52 -1.37
C GLU A 117 13.16 -12.88 -0.82
N ARG A 118 13.18 -13.90 -1.69
CA ARG A 118 13.87 -15.14 -1.37
C ARG A 118 15.37 -14.97 -1.63
N ARG A 119 16.17 -15.19 -0.62
CA ARG A 119 17.63 -15.25 -0.74
C ARG A 119 18.08 -16.69 -0.55
N TRP A 120 18.29 -17.34 -1.66
CA TRP A 120 18.70 -18.73 -1.69
C TRP A 120 20.03 -18.95 -0.96
N PRO A 121 20.25 -20.10 -0.30
CA PRO A 121 19.38 -21.30 -0.33
C PRO A 121 18.24 -21.32 0.71
N ASP A 122 18.28 -20.53 1.81
CA ASP A 122 17.52 -20.78 3.02
C ASP A 122 16.99 -19.52 3.73
N THR A 123 17.07 -18.36 3.10
CA THR A 123 16.77 -17.08 3.74
C THR A 123 15.59 -16.36 3.09
N LEU A 124 14.63 -15.91 3.91
CA LEU A 124 13.58 -14.97 3.54
C LEU A 124 13.96 -13.56 4.03
N TYR A 125 13.98 -12.61 3.11
CA TYR A 125 14.25 -11.21 3.42
C TYR A 125 13.00 -10.37 3.24
N ILE A 126 12.59 -9.67 4.30
CA ILE A 126 11.38 -8.84 4.33
C ILE A 126 11.77 -7.42 4.70
N THR A 127 11.46 -6.46 3.85
CA THR A 127 11.61 -5.04 4.14
C THR A 127 10.24 -4.41 4.28
N LEU A 128 9.94 -3.90 5.47
CA LEU A 128 8.68 -3.26 5.79
C LEU A 128 8.83 -1.75 5.75
N THR A 129 7.83 -1.08 5.19
CA THR A 129 7.63 0.36 5.34
C THR A 129 6.37 0.56 6.17
N GLU A 130 6.53 1.01 7.41
CA GLU A 130 5.39 1.25 8.29
C GLU A 130 4.78 2.63 8.09
N ARG A 131 3.47 2.74 8.37
CA ARG A 131 2.74 4.01 8.39
C ARG A 131 3.20 4.87 9.55
N LYS A 132 3.35 6.17 9.31
CA LYS A 132 3.67 7.14 10.34
C LYS A 132 2.39 7.90 10.71
N PRO A 133 1.89 7.75 11.93
CA PRO A 133 0.70 8.47 12.36
C PRO A 133 0.95 9.99 12.34
N LEU A 134 -0.02 10.73 11.82
CA LEU A 134 0.07 12.19 11.65
C LEU A 134 -0.95 12.94 12.50
N ALA A 135 -2.20 12.50 12.52
CA ALA A 135 -3.28 13.18 13.19
C ALA A 135 -4.41 12.21 13.61
N LEU A 136 -5.23 12.67 14.54
CA LEU A 136 -6.53 12.08 14.84
C LEU A 136 -7.58 12.70 13.92
N TRP A 137 -8.37 11.88 13.25
CA TRP A 137 -9.44 12.33 12.36
C TRP A 137 -10.80 11.97 12.95
N GLN A 138 -11.61 12.97 13.25
CA GLN A 138 -12.98 12.77 13.69
C GLN A 138 -13.94 12.85 12.51
N HIS A 139 -14.62 11.74 12.25
CA HIS A 139 -15.67 11.62 11.24
C HIS A 139 -16.81 10.74 11.78
N ASN A 140 -18.07 11.17 11.55
CA ASN A 140 -19.25 10.44 12.01
C ASN A 140 -19.19 10.03 13.50
N GLN A 141 -18.75 10.94 14.37
CA GLN A 141 -18.57 10.75 15.81
C GLN A 141 -17.54 9.67 16.21
N LYS A 142 -16.81 9.15 15.26
CA LYS A 142 -15.69 8.22 15.50
C LYS A 142 -14.36 8.92 15.29
N ILE A 143 -13.35 8.48 16.03
CA ILE A 143 -11.99 8.99 15.90
C ILE A 143 -11.12 7.91 15.30
N HIS A 144 -10.47 8.25 14.18
CA HIS A 144 -9.58 7.41 13.41
C HIS A 144 -8.16 7.96 13.49
N LEU A 145 -7.17 7.10 13.40
CA LEU A 145 -5.79 7.52 13.23
C LEU A 145 -5.49 7.61 11.74
N ILE A 146 -4.86 8.70 11.29
CA ILE A 146 -4.46 8.88 9.90
C ILE A 146 -2.95 9.07 9.76
N ASP A 147 -2.42 8.59 8.63
CA ASP A 147 -1.02 8.76 8.28
C ASP A 147 -0.78 10.06 7.48
N GLN A 148 0.49 10.32 7.13
CA GLN A 148 0.92 11.51 6.38
C GLN A 148 0.30 11.62 4.97
N HIS A 149 -0.31 10.56 4.43
CA HIS A 149 -0.99 10.56 3.15
C HIS A 149 -2.53 10.64 3.30
N GLY A 150 -3.02 10.79 4.53
CA GLY A 150 -4.45 10.79 4.84
C GLY A 150 -5.08 9.38 4.84
N ALA A 151 -4.27 8.32 4.76
CA ALA A 151 -4.79 6.96 4.86
C ALA A 151 -5.07 6.60 6.33
N GLU A 152 -6.20 5.93 6.57
CA GLU A 152 -6.58 5.46 7.90
C GLU A 152 -5.66 4.32 8.36
N ILE A 153 -5.28 4.37 9.63
CA ILE A 153 -4.58 3.30 10.33
C ILE A 153 -5.59 2.64 11.26
N PRO A 154 -6.06 1.41 10.99
CA PRO A 154 -7.15 0.77 11.72
C PRO A 154 -6.68 0.20 13.09
N VAL A 155 -6.32 1.10 13.99
CA VAL A 155 -5.93 0.79 15.38
C VAL A 155 -6.67 1.68 16.35
N PRO A 156 -6.77 1.33 17.66
CA PRO A 156 -7.33 2.20 18.66
C PRO A 156 -6.59 3.55 18.71
N ALA A 157 -7.25 4.61 18.26
CA ALA A 157 -6.60 5.89 17.98
C ALA A 157 -6.28 6.69 19.25
N ILE A 158 -7.24 6.79 20.19
CA ILE A 158 -7.16 7.68 21.36
C ILE A 158 -6.21 7.13 22.42
N GLU A 159 -6.28 5.83 22.70
CA GLU A 159 -5.52 5.21 23.80
C GLU A 159 -4.00 5.32 23.63
N THR A 160 -3.55 5.31 22.39
CA THR A 160 -2.12 5.24 22.05
C THR A 160 -1.57 6.53 21.44
N HIS A 161 -2.43 7.43 20.94
CA HIS A 161 -2.02 8.58 20.13
C HIS A 161 -2.76 9.89 20.49
N GLY A 162 -3.29 10.02 21.71
CA GLY A 162 -4.05 11.18 22.16
C GLY A 162 -3.33 12.54 22.08
N ASN A 163 -2.02 12.55 21.93
CA ASN A 163 -1.21 13.76 21.78
C ASN A 163 -1.14 14.31 20.34
N LEU A 164 -1.71 13.57 19.37
CA LEU A 164 -1.73 14.04 17.99
C LEU A 164 -2.80 15.12 17.76
N PRO A 165 -2.59 16.03 16.79
CA PRO A 165 -3.57 17.06 16.47
C PRO A 165 -4.88 16.44 15.98
N LEU A 166 -6.01 17.04 16.41
CA LEU A 166 -7.35 16.61 16.00
C LEU A 166 -7.79 17.38 14.76
N VAL A 167 -8.18 16.65 13.71
CA VAL A 167 -8.80 17.20 12.52
C VAL A 167 -10.21 16.64 12.35
N ILE A 168 -11.15 17.46 11.88
CA ILE A 168 -12.57 17.15 11.80
C ILE A 168 -13.08 17.45 10.39
N GLY A 169 -13.94 16.62 9.87
CA GLY A 169 -14.63 16.82 8.59
C GLY A 169 -14.26 15.78 7.54
N GLU A 170 -15.13 15.61 6.55
CA GLU A 170 -15.04 14.53 5.55
C GLU A 170 -13.73 14.56 4.75
N GLY A 171 -13.37 15.68 4.16
CA GLY A 171 -12.15 15.82 3.36
C GLY A 171 -10.89 16.19 4.15
N ALA A 172 -10.94 16.17 5.50
CA ALA A 172 -9.80 16.56 6.32
C ALA A 172 -8.54 15.74 6.09
N PRO A 173 -8.58 14.40 5.95
CA PRO A 173 -7.38 13.57 5.82
C PRO A 173 -6.44 13.98 4.71
N GLN A 174 -6.96 14.29 3.52
CA GLN A 174 -6.15 14.63 2.34
C GLN A 174 -5.37 15.93 2.49
N PHE A 175 -5.88 16.87 3.30
CA PHE A 175 -5.30 18.21 3.45
C PHE A 175 -4.62 18.43 4.81
N THR A 176 -4.62 17.42 5.68
CA THR A 176 -4.05 17.52 7.03
C THR A 176 -2.55 17.78 7.00
N GLN A 177 -1.81 17.11 6.14
CA GLN A 177 -0.36 17.31 6.04
C GLN A 177 -0.03 18.76 5.70
N GLN A 178 -0.69 19.33 4.68
CA GLN A 178 -0.51 20.73 4.27
C GLN A 178 -0.82 21.72 5.42
N LEU A 179 -1.90 21.48 6.16
CA LEU A 179 -2.25 22.30 7.32
C LEU A 179 -1.16 22.24 8.40
N LEU A 180 -0.69 21.05 8.74
CA LEU A 180 0.31 20.88 9.80
C LEU A 180 1.69 21.43 9.38
N GLU A 181 2.05 21.34 8.12
CA GLU A 181 3.24 22.00 7.57
C GLU A 181 3.16 23.52 7.70
N ALA A 182 2.00 24.11 7.41
CA ALA A 182 1.78 25.55 7.60
C ALA A 182 1.80 25.93 9.10
N LEU A 183 1.18 25.15 9.98
CA LEU A 183 1.24 25.35 11.43
C LEU A 183 2.65 25.17 12.01
N ASN A 184 3.49 24.33 11.42
CA ASN A 184 4.90 24.19 11.83
C ASN A 184 5.71 25.48 11.62
N GLN A 185 5.29 26.33 10.68
CA GLN A 185 5.91 27.63 10.43
C GLN A 185 5.40 28.74 11.39
N THR A 186 4.36 28.43 12.19
CA THR A 186 3.72 29.33 13.15
C THR A 186 3.65 28.69 14.53
N PRO A 187 4.77 28.61 15.27
CA PRO A 187 4.89 27.82 16.51
C PRO A 187 3.99 28.31 17.65
N LEU A 188 3.64 29.61 17.70
CA LEU A 188 2.69 30.12 18.68
C LEU A 188 1.30 29.53 18.42
N LEU A 189 0.81 29.67 17.19
CA LEU A 189 -0.49 29.13 16.80
C LEU A 189 -0.54 27.62 16.97
N LYS A 190 0.51 26.91 16.55
CA LYS A 190 0.60 25.46 16.70
C LYS A 190 0.38 24.99 18.14
N LYS A 191 0.89 25.71 19.13
CA LYS A 191 0.72 25.39 20.56
C LYS A 191 -0.71 25.62 21.05
N LEU A 192 -1.40 26.60 20.46
CA LEU A 192 -2.74 27.00 20.90
C LEU A 192 -3.86 26.24 20.21
N VAL A 193 -3.62 25.68 19.03
CA VAL A 193 -4.64 24.94 18.27
C VAL A 193 -4.97 23.62 18.95
N THR A 194 -6.26 23.44 19.27
CA THR A 194 -6.80 22.19 19.84
C THR A 194 -7.46 21.31 18.81
N ALA A 195 -8.09 21.92 17.79
CA ALA A 195 -8.70 21.18 16.69
C ALA A 195 -8.73 22.03 15.40
N ALA A 196 -8.70 21.35 14.26
CA ALA A 196 -8.88 21.96 12.95
C ALA A 196 -10.08 21.32 12.24
N ILE A 197 -11.02 22.15 11.80
CA ILE A 197 -12.28 21.71 11.19
C ILE A 197 -12.25 22.04 9.71
N ARG A 198 -12.37 21.02 8.84
CA ARG A 198 -12.50 21.19 7.39
C ARG A 198 -13.94 21.54 7.05
N VAL A 199 -14.19 22.73 6.54
CA VAL A 199 -15.54 23.25 6.25
C VAL A 199 -15.76 23.30 4.74
N GLY A 200 -16.86 22.67 4.30
CA GLY A 200 -17.25 22.64 2.89
C GLY A 200 -16.17 22.02 1.99
N ASN A 201 -15.33 21.17 2.55
CA ASN A 201 -14.21 20.48 1.90
C ASN A 201 -13.19 21.40 1.20
N ARG A 202 -13.12 22.68 1.60
CA ARG A 202 -12.27 23.71 0.95
C ARG A 202 -11.43 24.56 1.90
N ARG A 203 -11.93 24.92 3.09
CA ARG A 203 -11.26 25.82 4.04
C ARG A 203 -11.14 25.22 5.42
N TRP A 204 -10.26 25.78 6.25
CA TRP A 204 -10.09 25.37 7.63
C TRP A 204 -10.63 26.39 8.62
N ASN A 205 -11.26 25.92 9.68
CA ASN A 205 -11.50 26.68 10.90
C ASN A 205 -10.62 26.06 11.99
N LEU A 206 -9.85 26.87 12.71
CA LEU A 206 -9.03 26.40 13.82
C LEU A 206 -9.73 26.76 15.14
N LYS A 207 -9.79 25.79 16.04
CA LYS A 207 -10.19 26.02 17.43
C LYS A 207 -8.97 26.15 18.31
N LEU A 208 -8.92 27.19 19.15
CA LEU A 208 -7.85 27.43 20.11
C LEU A 208 -8.25 26.99 21.51
N GLN A 209 -7.28 26.88 22.43
CA GLN A 209 -7.47 26.48 23.82
C GLN A 209 -8.41 27.43 24.61
N ASN A 210 -8.43 28.71 24.25
CA ASN A 210 -9.30 29.74 24.86
C ASN A 210 -10.71 29.82 24.22
N ASN A 211 -11.15 28.77 23.53
CA ASN A 211 -12.40 28.69 22.77
C ASN A 211 -12.51 29.64 21.57
N LEU A 212 -11.45 30.38 21.25
CA LEU A 212 -11.43 31.23 20.08
C LEU A 212 -11.43 30.38 18.79
N THR A 213 -12.21 30.84 17.81
CA THR A 213 -12.27 30.20 16.50
C THR A 213 -11.64 31.08 15.42
N ILE A 214 -10.72 30.58 14.66
CA ILE A 214 -10.10 31.27 13.53
C ILE A 214 -10.70 30.72 12.24
N LEU A 215 -11.33 31.58 11.44
CA LEU A 215 -11.86 31.24 10.13
C LEU A 215 -10.82 31.57 9.07
N LEU A 216 -10.21 30.55 8.49
CA LEU A 216 -9.16 30.72 7.48
C LEU A 216 -9.74 30.85 6.07
N PRO A 217 -9.06 31.57 5.16
CA PRO A 217 -9.43 31.61 3.75
C PRO A 217 -9.18 30.26 3.08
N GLU A 218 -9.73 30.07 1.89
CA GLU A 218 -9.52 28.89 1.07
C GLU A 218 -8.09 28.84 0.54
N ASP A 219 -7.60 30.00 0.08
CA ASP A 219 -6.27 30.15 -0.51
C ASP A 219 -5.28 30.79 0.47
N ASN A 220 -3.99 30.62 0.18
CA ASN A 220 -2.89 31.29 0.91
C ASN A 220 -2.84 30.97 2.42
N LEU A 221 -3.17 29.74 2.79
CA LEU A 221 -3.21 29.24 4.17
C LEU A 221 -1.95 29.65 4.97
N THR A 222 -0.76 29.34 4.46
CA THR A 222 0.51 29.60 5.14
C THR A 222 0.72 31.09 5.41
N GLN A 223 0.43 31.94 4.41
CA GLN A 223 0.56 33.39 4.55
C GLN A 223 -0.44 33.97 5.56
N SER A 224 -1.66 33.47 5.55
CA SER A 224 -2.70 33.88 6.50
C SER A 224 -2.33 33.54 7.94
N LEU A 225 -1.81 32.35 8.19
CA LEU A 225 -1.32 31.93 9.50
C LEU A 225 -0.11 32.74 9.95
N ALA A 226 0.85 32.99 9.08
CA ALA A 226 2.03 33.81 9.39
C ALA A 226 1.64 35.27 9.72
N SER A 227 0.70 35.85 8.97
CA SER A 227 0.18 37.19 9.24
C SER A 227 -0.56 37.26 10.57
N LEU A 228 -1.36 36.25 10.89
CA LEU A 228 -2.07 36.15 12.15
C LEU A 228 -1.12 36.03 13.34
N GLU A 229 -0.08 35.18 13.24
CA GLU A 229 0.91 35.06 14.31
C GLU A 229 1.70 36.35 14.54
N ARG A 230 2.02 37.08 13.47
CA ARG A 230 2.67 38.38 13.58
C ARG A 230 1.79 39.40 14.32
N LEU A 231 0.51 39.48 13.91
CA LEU A 231 -0.44 40.39 14.52
C LEU A 231 -0.70 40.03 16.01
N GLU A 232 -0.71 38.75 16.33
CA GLU A 232 -0.81 38.34 17.74
C GLU A 232 0.39 38.83 18.57
N LYS A 233 1.63 38.67 18.04
CA LYS A 233 2.85 39.11 18.70
C LYS A 233 2.91 40.65 18.89
N GLU A 234 2.39 41.41 17.91
CA GLU A 234 2.46 42.86 17.88
C GLU A 234 1.28 43.53 18.66
N MET A 235 0.10 42.93 18.58
CA MET A 235 -1.16 43.58 19.01
C MET A 235 -2.02 42.79 19.99
N HIS A 236 -1.62 41.59 20.38
CA HIS A 236 -2.37 40.69 21.28
C HIS A 236 -3.82 40.51 20.84
N ILE A 237 -4.06 40.21 19.58
CA ILE A 237 -5.39 40.16 18.97
C ILE A 237 -6.27 39.06 19.54
N PHE A 238 -5.68 37.99 20.09
CA PHE A 238 -6.44 36.88 20.70
C PHE A 238 -7.13 37.27 22.02
N GLU A 239 -6.62 38.30 22.70
CA GLU A 239 -7.25 38.86 23.87
C GLU A 239 -8.39 39.84 23.50
N ARG A 240 -8.33 40.44 22.32
CA ARG A 240 -9.31 41.40 21.80
C ARG A 240 -10.53 40.72 21.18
N ALA A 241 -10.33 39.57 20.54
CA ALA A 241 -11.41 38.79 19.95
C ALA A 241 -12.19 38.07 21.08
N LYS A 242 -13.52 38.16 21.05
CA LYS A 242 -14.36 37.46 22.03
C LYS A 242 -14.57 36.00 21.70
N THR A 243 -14.87 35.70 20.43
CA THR A 243 -15.24 34.37 19.98
C THR A 243 -14.59 33.94 18.66
N THR A 244 -14.40 34.88 17.73
CA THR A 244 -14.01 34.54 16.36
C THR A 244 -13.08 35.58 15.73
N ILE A 245 -12.08 35.12 15.02
CA ILE A 245 -11.26 35.92 14.15
C ILE A 245 -11.51 35.42 12.69
N ASP A 246 -12.06 36.31 11.87
CA ASP A 246 -12.41 35.98 10.50
C ASP A 246 -11.36 36.56 9.53
N LEU A 247 -10.64 35.66 8.82
CA LEU A 247 -9.61 35.98 7.81
C LEU A 247 -10.06 35.64 6.39
N ARG A 248 -11.32 35.27 6.18
CA ARG A 248 -11.82 34.81 4.86
C ARG A 248 -11.84 35.91 3.80
N VAL A 249 -11.94 37.17 4.23
CA VAL A 249 -11.91 38.31 3.29
C VAL A 249 -10.46 38.75 3.08
N PRO A 250 -9.96 38.76 1.85
CA PRO A 250 -8.58 39.17 1.57
C PRO A 250 -8.26 40.57 2.14
N LYS A 251 -7.09 40.70 2.78
CA LYS A 251 -6.59 41.95 3.39
C LYS A 251 -7.48 42.55 4.48
N LYS A 252 -8.48 41.83 4.99
CA LYS A 252 -9.33 42.25 6.10
C LYS A 252 -9.33 41.18 7.17
N MET A 253 -9.34 41.62 8.43
CA MET A 253 -9.54 40.77 9.59
C MET A 253 -10.70 41.34 10.37
N VAL A 254 -11.65 40.48 10.77
CA VAL A 254 -12.78 40.84 11.57
C VAL A 254 -12.67 40.12 12.91
N LEU A 255 -12.73 40.88 14.00
CA LEU A 255 -12.78 40.37 15.38
C LEU A 255 -14.23 40.40 15.86
N ILE A 256 -14.75 39.28 16.35
CA ILE A 256 -16.12 39.08 16.86
C ILE A 256 -16.06 38.56 18.28
#